data_24bd2155c7543b9b6525c3a882060e18
#
_entry.id   24bd2155c7543b9b6525c3a882060e18
#
_cell.length_a   1.000
_cell.length_b   1.000
_cell.length_c   1.000
_cell.angle_alpha   90.00
_cell.angle_beta   90.00
_cell.angle_gamma   90.00
#
_symmetry.space_group_name_H-M   'P 1'
#
loop_
_entity.id
_entity.type
_entity.pdbx_description
1 polymer ?
#
loop_
_entity_poly.entity_id
_entity_poly.type
_entity_poly.pdbx_seq_one_letter_code
_entity_poly.pdbx_strand_id
1 'polypeptide(L)'
;MTTGTTYDTYVENAYITVAEFKNAPTSIDYDNLVIGGNAAAQDAELARVIMRASSFMNEYLNQNLVADQITETQRSRVTPQGWIALHPNNSNIVALESFQYGPTPTQIATLNDCSQVWFENQQIIIPLAGNTLTYSSQGPLSFGAYASPYVQMFCKYTYVAGFVNTLATGTLGATQVTVAAGTGILAGAVLTIFDGAKTERVTVSSTYTYGSTTVPLTAPLVFDHAAVAISNLPTTIKQACILLTTAFLKTRGDGSMTMNITTAPTSNITGDMRYSSEIRLALDMVGKYRRVR
;
A
#
# COMPACT_ATOMS: atom_id res chain seq x y z
N MET A 1 18.94 -23.23 0.06
CA MET A 1 19.23 -22.29 1.14
C MET A 1 18.95 -20.89 0.59
N THR A 2 17.75 -20.40 0.82
CA THR A 2 17.37 -19.03 0.47
C THR A 2 17.80 -18.15 1.62
N THR A 3 18.93 -17.48 1.47
CA THR A 3 19.31 -16.35 2.31
C THR A 3 18.48 -15.14 1.87
N GLY A 4 17.18 -15.22 2.04
CA GLY A 4 16.34 -14.06 1.99
C GLY A 4 16.61 -13.27 3.25
N THR A 5 17.44 -12.28 3.19
CA THR A 5 17.46 -11.24 4.20
C THR A 5 16.14 -10.51 4.08
N THR A 6 15.24 -10.88 4.95
CA THR A 6 13.97 -10.24 5.24
C THR A 6 14.06 -8.72 5.39
N TYR A 7 15.23 -8.16 5.31
CA TYR A 7 15.53 -6.74 5.47
C TYR A 7 15.02 -5.90 4.29
N ASP A 8 15.25 -6.36 3.05
CA ASP A 8 14.83 -5.61 1.86
C ASP A 8 13.32 -5.60 1.70
N THR A 9 12.67 -6.74 2.00
CA THR A 9 11.20 -6.84 1.97
C THR A 9 10.51 -5.90 2.96
N TYR A 10 11.16 -5.63 4.09
CA TYR A 10 10.61 -4.74 5.10
C TYR A 10 10.83 -3.26 4.76
N VAL A 11 11.90 -2.89 4.10
CA VAL A 11 12.13 -1.52 3.62
C VAL A 11 11.16 -1.14 2.52
N GLU A 12 10.76 -2.08 1.66
CA GLU A 12 9.79 -1.84 0.59
C GLU A 12 8.40 -1.46 1.11
N ASN A 13 8.01 -1.93 2.30
CA ASN A 13 6.71 -1.63 2.90
C ASN A 13 6.73 -0.45 3.89
N ALA A 14 7.86 0.22 4.08
CA ALA A 14 7.95 1.39 4.93
C ALA A 14 7.27 2.61 4.27
N TYR A 15 6.58 3.42 5.05
CA TYR A 15 5.92 4.63 4.54
C TYR A 15 6.88 5.77 4.24
N ILE A 16 8.04 5.79 4.88
CA ILE A 16 9.11 6.76 4.67
C ILE A 16 10.47 6.06 4.60
N THR A 17 11.42 6.69 3.94
CA THR A 17 12.82 6.25 3.93
C THR A 17 13.59 6.86 5.10
N VAL A 18 14.77 6.29 5.38
CA VAL A 18 15.73 6.86 6.36
C VAL A 18 16.11 8.30 5.99
N ALA A 19 16.31 8.56 4.70
CA ALA A 19 16.66 9.90 4.21
C ALA A 19 15.51 10.91 4.45
N GLU A 20 14.25 10.51 4.20
CA GLU A 20 13.08 11.36 4.48
C GLU A 20 12.97 11.67 5.97
N PHE A 21 13.21 10.69 6.86
CA PHE A 21 13.18 10.92 8.30
C PHE A 21 14.29 11.88 8.76
N LYS A 22 15.52 11.69 8.27
CA LYS A 22 16.67 12.55 8.59
C LYS A 22 16.48 13.99 8.14
N ASN A 23 15.79 14.19 7.02
CA ASN A 23 15.47 15.53 6.49
C ASN A 23 14.26 16.17 7.20
N ALA A 24 13.53 15.43 8.02
CA ALA A 24 12.39 15.95 8.77
C ALA A 24 12.86 16.72 10.02
N PRO A 25 12.22 17.84 10.37
CA PRO A 25 12.61 18.67 11.53
C PRO A 25 12.13 18.05 12.85
N THR A 26 12.62 16.85 13.18
CA THR A 26 12.19 16.10 14.38
C THR A 26 12.95 16.47 15.64
N SER A 27 14.11 17.11 15.53
CA SER A 27 15.04 17.41 16.65
C SER A 27 15.46 16.18 17.46
N ILE A 28 15.42 14.98 16.85
CA ILE A 28 15.81 13.71 17.47
C ILE A 28 17.26 13.42 17.10
N ASP A 29 18.07 13.08 18.13
CA ASP A 29 19.40 12.51 17.93
C ASP A 29 19.25 11.04 17.50
N TYR A 30 19.68 10.75 16.27
CA TYR A 30 19.68 9.40 15.68
C TYR A 30 21.11 8.85 15.52
N ASP A 31 22.15 9.58 15.93
CA ASP A 31 23.53 9.17 15.74
C ASP A 31 24.01 8.20 16.82
N ASN A 32 23.23 7.99 17.88
CA ASN A 32 23.54 7.14 19.01
C ASN A 32 22.52 6.01 19.25
N LEU A 33 21.85 5.54 18.21
CA LEU A 33 20.87 4.43 18.32
C LEU A 33 21.55 3.11 18.65
N VAL A 34 22.74 2.88 18.10
CA VAL A 34 23.58 1.71 18.35
C VAL A 34 24.88 2.17 19.01
N ILE A 35 25.13 1.75 20.25
CA ILE A 35 26.32 2.12 21.00
C ILE A 35 27.55 1.61 20.26
N GLY A 36 28.48 2.56 19.91
CA GLY A 36 29.72 2.23 19.18
C GLY A 36 29.49 1.82 17.72
N GLY A 37 28.27 1.96 17.20
CA GLY A 37 27.95 1.67 15.81
C GLY A 37 28.43 2.77 14.86
N ASN A 38 28.78 2.38 13.62
CA ASN A 38 29.06 3.34 12.54
C ASN A 38 27.76 3.90 11.94
N ALA A 39 27.85 4.87 11.04
CA ALA A 39 26.70 5.50 10.40
C ALA A 39 25.75 4.48 9.74
N ALA A 40 26.28 3.45 9.08
CA ALA A 40 25.46 2.40 8.47
C ALA A 40 24.67 1.58 9.51
N ALA A 41 25.26 1.31 10.68
CA ALA A 41 24.55 0.63 11.77
C ALA A 41 23.44 1.50 12.37
N GLN A 42 23.67 2.82 12.48
CA GLN A 42 22.65 3.78 12.92
C GLN A 42 21.49 3.81 11.92
N ASP A 43 21.78 3.90 10.63
CA ASP A 43 20.79 3.92 9.57
C ASP A 43 19.99 2.62 9.52
N ALA A 44 20.65 1.49 9.73
CA ALA A 44 19.99 0.20 9.79
C ALA A 44 19.01 0.11 10.99
N GLU A 45 19.39 0.60 12.17
CA GLU A 45 18.48 0.61 13.30
C GLU A 45 17.34 1.61 13.11
N LEU A 46 17.61 2.79 12.56
CA LEU A 46 16.58 3.77 12.21
C LEU A 46 15.56 3.17 11.22
N ALA A 47 16.03 2.45 10.19
CA ALA A 47 15.15 1.73 9.26
C ALA A 47 14.25 0.73 9.98
N ARG A 48 14.76 -0.02 10.98
CA ARG A 48 13.96 -0.94 11.80
C ARG A 48 12.87 -0.21 12.61
N VAL A 49 13.18 0.96 13.14
CA VAL A 49 12.20 1.76 13.89
C VAL A 49 11.12 2.29 12.95
N ILE A 50 11.49 2.80 11.77
CA ILE A 50 10.55 3.24 10.74
C ILE A 50 9.60 2.10 10.34
N MET A 51 10.12 0.90 10.20
CA MET A 51 9.31 -0.28 9.89
C MET A 51 8.32 -0.62 11.00
N ARG A 52 8.78 -0.60 12.25
CA ARG A 52 7.88 -0.81 13.39
C ARG A 52 6.75 0.21 13.41
N ALA A 53 7.07 1.48 13.12
CA ALA A 53 6.07 2.54 13.00
C ALA A 53 5.08 2.28 11.85
N SER A 54 5.58 1.85 10.69
CA SER A 54 4.75 1.51 9.53
C SER A 54 3.84 0.30 9.81
N SER A 55 4.38 -0.76 10.43
CA SER A 55 3.59 -1.94 10.82
C SER A 55 2.50 -1.59 11.85
N PHE A 56 2.82 -0.75 12.84
CA PHE A 56 1.84 -0.27 13.81
C PHE A 56 0.71 0.53 13.15
N MET A 57 1.05 1.36 12.15
CA MET A 57 0.02 2.04 11.35
C MET A 57 -0.86 1.06 10.59
N ASN A 58 -0.28 0.04 9.95
CA ASN A 58 -1.03 -0.99 9.21
C ASN A 58 -2.01 -1.74 10.11
N GLU A 59 -1.59 -2.10 11.33
CA GLU A 59 -2.46 -2.75 12.32
C GLU A 59 -3.61 -1.82 12.73
N TYR A 60 -3.33 -0.56 13.02
CA TYR A 60 -4.36 0.42 13.38
C TYR A 60 -5.36 0.66 12.24
N LEU A 61 -4.87 0.72 11.02
CA LEU A 61 -5.68 0.97 9.81
C LEU A 61 -6.44 -0.27 9.31
N ASN A 62 -6.07 -1.48 9.78
CA ASN A 62 -6.54 -2.76 9.24
C ASN A 62 -6.26 -2.92 7.74
N GLN A 63 -5.24 -2.28 7.20
CA GLN A 63 -4.82 -2.39 5.81
C GLN A 63 -3.41 -1.87 5.60
N ASN A 64 -2.76 -2.32 4.51
CA ASN A 64 -1.53 -1.72 3.98
C ASN A 64 -1.91 -0.58 3.02
N LEU A 65 -1.27 0.58 3.16
CA LEU A 65 -1.49 1.72 2.26
C LEU A 65 -0.46 1.83 1.14
N VAL A 66 0.67 1.11 1.22
CA VAL A 66 1.61 1.00 0.11
C VAL A 66 1.05 0.05 -0.94
N ALA A 67 1.20 0.38 -2.22
CA ALA A 67 0.72 -0.42 -3.32
C ALA A 67 1.34 -1.82 -3.29
N ASP A 68 0.48 -2.83 -3.21
CA ASP A 68 0.86 -4.23 -3.16
C ASP A 68 -0.12 -5.09 -3.96
N GLN A 69 0.37 -6.22 -4.47
CA GLN A 69 -0.41 -7.20 -5.17
C GLN A 69 -1.01 -8.20 -4.17
N ILE A 70 -2.33 -8.26 -4.13
CA ILE A 70 -3.07 -9.02 -3.12
C ILE A 70 -3.96 -10.04 -3.81
N THR A 71 -3.91 -11.28 -3.35
CA THR A 71 -4.82 -12.33 -3.78
C THR A 71 -5.81 -12.65 -2.67
N GLU A 72 -7.10 -12.54 -2.98
CA GLU A 72 -8.17 -12.84 -2.05
C GLU A 72 -9.19 -13.81 -2.64
N THR A 73 -9.96 -14.41 -1.74
CA THR A 73 -11.08 -15.28 -2.07
C THR A 73 -12.30 -14.85 -1.29
N GLN A 74 -13.43 -14.78 -1.97
CA GLN A 74 -14.72 -14.52 -1.32
C GLN A 74 -15.86 -15.23 -2.04
N ARG A 75 -17.02 -15.34 -1.37
CA ARG A 75 -18.24 -15.74 -2.03
C ARG A 75 -19.05 -14.49 -2.35
N SER A 76 -19.45 -14.35 -3.61
CA SER A 76 -20.28 -13.24 -4.07
C SER A 76 -21.47 -13.76 -4.88
N ARG A 77 -22.51 -12.94 -4.99
CA ARG A 77 -23.69 -13.22 -5.80
C ARG A 77 -23.59 -12.49 -7.14
N VAL A 78 -24.11 -13.12 -8.18
CA VAL A 78 -24.34 -12.43 -9.45
C VAL A 78 -25.59 -11.59 -9.28
N THR A 79 -25.50 -10.30 -9.58
CA THR A 79 -26.66 -9.41 -9.58
C THR A 79 -27.61 -9.74 -10.73
N PRO A 80 -28.88 -9.31 -10.67
CA PRO A 80 -29.81 -9.49 -11.80
C PRO A 80 -29.35 -8.86 -13.11
N GLN A 81 -28.45 -7.86 -13.02
CA GLN A 81 -27.83 -7.18 -14.16
C GLN A 81 -26.64 -7.96 -14.76
N GLY A 82 -26.27 -9.11 -14.19
CA GLY A 82 -25.15 -9.92 -14.63
C GLY A 82 -23.78 -9.44 -14.13
N TRP A 83 -23.71 -8.72 -13.01
CA TRP A 83 -22.46 -8.25 -12.42
C TRP A 83 -22.10 -9.04 -11.16
N ILE A 84 -20.81 -9.14 -10.89
CA ILE A 84 -20.29 -9.57 -9.58
C ILE A 84 -19.66 -8.35 -8.89
N ALA A 85 -20.09 -8.06 -7.68
CA ALA A 85 -19.47 -7.07 -6.82
C ALA A 85 -18.55 -7.78 -5.81
N LEU A 86 -17.27 -7.43 -5.84
CA LEU A 86 -16.26 -7.91 -4.89
C LEU A 86 -15.97 -6.81 -3.87
N HIS A 87 -15.73 -7.22 -2.61
CA HIS A 87 -15.41 -6.33 -1.51
C HIS A 87 -13.99 -6.63 -1.01
N PRO A 88 -12.95 -6.08 -1.65
CA PRO A 88 -11.57 -6.30 -1.26
C PRO A 88 -11.30 -5.84 0.17
N ASN A 89 -10.34 -6.48 0.84
CA ASN A 89 -9.96 -6.09 2.19
C ASN A 89 -9.15 -4.79 2.24
N ASN A 90 -8.47 -4.42 1.15
CA ASN A 90 -7.74 -3.17 1.05
C ASN A 90 -8.49 -2.12 0.23
N SER A 91 -8.36 -0.86 0.64
CA SER A 91 -8.90 0.29 -0.09
C SER A 91 -7.90 0.84 -1.11
N ASN A 92 -8.33 1.85 -1.89
CA ASN A 92 -7.53 2.47 -2.93
C ASN A 92 -7.09 1.44 -3.99
N ILE A 93 -8.07 0.75 -4.58
CA ILE A 93 -7.87 -0.25 -5.63
C ILE A 93 -7.36 0.45 -6.87
N VAL A 94 -6.23 -0.04 -7.41
CA VAL A 94 -5.54 0.51 -8.58
C VAL A 94 -5.88 -0.28 -9.83
N ALA A 95 -5.79 -1.62 -9.74
CA ALA A 95 -6.01 -2.50 -10.87
C ALA A 95 -6.49 -3.88 -10.42
N LEU A 96 -7.26 -4.56 -11.26
CA LEU A 96 -7.55 -5.97 -11.16
C LEU A 96 -6.66 -6.71 -12.17
N GLU A 97 -5.84 -7.64 -11.69
CA GLU A 97 -4.90 -8.38 -12.55
C GLU A 97 -5.45 -9.73 -13.01
N SER A 98 -6.16 -10.41 -12.14
CA SER A 98 -6.82 -11.67 -12.50
C SER A 98 -8.10 -11.87 -11.72
N PHE A 99 -9.05 -12.54 -12.35
CA PHE A 99 -10.32 -12.92 -11.74
C PHE A 99 -10.71 -14.33 -12.15
N GLN A 100 -11.04 -15.15 -11.18
CA GLN A 100 -11.53 -16.50 -11.35
C GLN A 100 -12.81 -16.68 -10.54
N TYR A 101 -13.78 -17.39 -11.08
CA TYR A 101 -15.04 -17.62 -10.42
C TYR A 101 -15.68 -18.96 -10.81
N GLY A 102 -16.51 -19.51 -9.93
CA GLY A 102 -17.16 -20.80 -10.16
C GLY A 102 -18.02 -21.22 -8.98
N PRO A 103 -18.71 -22.35 -9.10
CA PRO A 103 -19.56 -22.87 -8.03
C PRO A 103 -18.73 -23.34 -6.81
N THR A 104 -17.55 -23.87 -7.06
CA THR A 104 -16.64 -24.40 -6.01
C THR A 104 -15.19 -23.97 -6.26
N PRO A 105 -14.29 -24.04 -5.27
CA PRO A 105 -12.87 -23.74 -5.45
C PRO A 105 -12.16 -24.60 -6.50
N THR A 106 -12.69 -25.78 -6.80
CA THR A 106 -12.12 -26.72 -7.77
C THR A 106 -12.73 -26.60 -9.17
N GLN A 107 -13.84 -25.91 -9.31
CA GLN A 107 -14.57 -25.67 -10.56
C GLN A 107 -14.64 -24.18 -10.84
N ILE A 108 -13.49 -23.59 -11.18
CA ILE A 108 -13.35 -22.16 -11.44
C ILE A 108 -12.98 -21.91 -12.91
N ALA A 109 -13.57 -20.86 -13.48
CA ALA A 109 -13.25 -20.32 -14.79
C ALA A 109 -12.50 -19.01 -14.62
N THR A 110 -11.56 -18.72 -15.52
CA THR A 110 -10.82 -17.46 -15.54
C THR A 110 -11.46 -16.46 -16.47
N LEU A 111 -11.62 -15.23 -16.02
CA LEU A 111 -12.01 -14.11 -16.88
C LEU A 111 -10.77 -13.66 -17.68
N ASN A 112 -10.85 -13.83 -19.00
CA ASN A 112 -9.70 -13.52 -19.86
C ASN A 112 -9.53 -12.02 -20.13
N ASP A 113 -10.57 -11.23 -20.00
CA ASP A 113 -10.57 -9.79 -20.24
C ASP A 113 -11.13 -9.05 -19.04
N CYS A 114 -10.25 -8.33 -18.35
CA CYS A 114 -10.60 -7.48 -17.21
C CYS A 114 -10.74 -5.99 -17.62
N SER A 115 -10.73 -5.65 -18.91
CA SER A 115 -10.74 -4.25 -19.37
C SER A 115 -12.06 -3.52 -19.07
N GLN A 116 -13.15 -4.26 -18.89
CA GLN A 116 -14.46 -3.70 -18.59
C GLN A 116 -14.78 -3.67 -17.09
N VAL A 117 -13.83 -4.00 -16.25
CA VAL A 117 -13.95 -3.91 -14.80
C VAL A 117 -13.88 -2.46 -14.37
N TRP A 118 -14.75 -2.05 -13.45
CA TRP A 118 -14.66 -0.71 -12.86
C TRP A 118 -14.64 -0.78 -11.33
N PHE A 119 -14.15 0.29 -10.73
CA PHE A 119 -13.99 0.42 -9.29
C PHE A 119 -14.94 1.49 -8.78
N GLU A 120 -15.81 1.11 -7.86
CA GLU A 120 -16.81 2.02 -7.28
C GLU A 120 -17.00 1.71 -5.80
N ASN A 121 -17.01 2.76 -4.96
CA ASN A 121 -17.26 2.63 -3.52
C ASN A 121 -16.41 1.55 -2.84
N GLN A 122 -15.13 1.46 -3.20
CA GLN A 122 -14.19 0.44 -2.72
C GLN A 122 -14.59 -1.00 -3.08
N GLN A 123 -15.38 -1.17 -4.11
CA GLN A 123 -15.76 -2.45 -4.69
C GLN A 123 -15.12 -2.61 -6.07
N ILE A 124 -14.88 -3.85 -6.45
CA ILE A 124 -14.54 -4.22 -7.81
C ILE A 124 -15.81 -4.77 -8.46
N ILE A 125 -16.31 -4.11 -9.48
CA ILE A 125 -17.50 -4.51 -10.20
C ILE A 125 -17.10 -5.17 -11.52
N ILE A 126 -17.50 -6.41 -11.71
CA ILE A 126 -17.11 -7.23 -12.84
C ILE A 126 -18.34 -7.58 -13.66
N PRO A 127 -18.50 -7.05 -14.89
CA PRO A 127 -19.57 -7.45 -15.79
C PRO A 127 -19.27 -8.85 -16.34
N LEU A 128 -20.23 -9.74 -16.20
CA LEU A 128 -20.17 -11.09 -16.79
C LEU A 128 -20.93 -11.19 -18.11
N ALA A 129 -21.78 -10.21 -18.41
CA ALA A 129 -22.55 -10.16 -19.64
C ALA A 129 -21.62 -9.91 -20.84
N GLY A 130 -21.59 -10.85 -21.79
CA GLY A 130 -20.79 -10.76 -23.02
C GLY A 130 -19.45 -11.51 -22.99
N ASN A 131 -18.98 -11.95 -21.85
CA ASN A 131 -17.80 -12.81 -21.78
C ASN A 131 -18.21 -14.27 -22.05
N THR A 132 -17.72 -14.83 -23.15
CA THR A 132 -17.89 -16.25 -23.48
C THR A 132 -16.98 -17.04 -22.54
N LEU A 133 -17.57 -17.62 -21.50
CA LEU A 133 -16.84 -18.53 -20.63
C LEU A 133 -16.63 -19.84 -21.37
N THR A 134 -15.40 -20.08 -21.79
CA THR A 134 -14.98 -21.40 -22.24
C THR A 134 -14.56 -22.22 -21.02
N TYR A 135 -15.43 -23.09 -20.58
CA TYR A 135 -15.05 -24.18 -19.69
C TYR A 135 -14.21 -25.18 -20.47
N SER A 136 -13.01 -25.46 -20.03
CA SER A 136 -12.06 -26.31 -20.74
C SER A 136 -12.44 -27.80 -20.79
N SER A 137 -13.52 -28.23 -20.18
CA SER A 137 -13.90 -29.65 -20.19
C SER A 137 -15.40 -29.99 -20.22
N GLN A 138 -16.30 -29.06 -20.03
CA GLN A 138 -17.74 -29.41 -19.91
C GLN A 138 -18.74 -28.45 -20.61
N GLY A 139 -18.30 -27.70 -21.62
CA GLY A 139 -19.19 -26.85 -22.40
C GLY A 139 -19.41 -25.44 -21.81
N PRO A 140 -20.09 -24.55 -22.56
CA PRO A 140 -20.32 -23.18 -22.12
C PRO A 140 -21.28 -23.15 -20.94
N LEU A 141 -20.88 -22.51 -19.85
CA LEU A 141 -21.79 -22.18 -18.75
C LEU A 141 -22.83 -21.17 -19.23
N SER A 142 -24.07 -21.57 -19.27
CA SER A 142 -25.19 -20.64 -19.49
C SER A 142 -25.42 -19.85 -18.19
N PHE A 143 -25.17 -18.55 -18.19
CA PHE A 143 -25.42 -17.66 -17.04
C PHE A 143 -26.87 -17.66 -16.55
N GLY A 144 -27.84 -18.02 -17.40
CA GLY A 144 -29.23 -18.14 -17.00
C GLY A 144 -29.47 -19.09 -15.82
N ALA A 145 -28.61 -20.08 -15.61
CA ALA A 145 -28.70 -21.01 -14.50
C ALA A 145 -28.13 -20.47 -13.19
N TYR A 146 -27.19 -19.52 -13.25
CA TYR A 146 -26.52 -18.94 -12.08
C TYR A 146 -27.04 -17.54 -11.69
N ALA A 147 -27.90 -16.95 -12.50
CA ALA A 147 -28.56 -15.68 -12.22
C ALA A 147 -29.61 -15.78 -11.10
N SER A 148 -29.72 -16.92 -10.43
CA SER A 148 -30.55 -17.03 -9.23
C SER A 148 -29.95 -16.16 -8.12
N PRO A 149 -30.70 -15.23 -7.53
CA PRO A 149 -30.21 -14.37 -6.45
C PRO A 149 -29.78 -15.15 -5.19
N TYR A 150 -29.99 -16.46 -5.19
CA TYR A 150 -29.61 -17.35 -4.07
C TYR A 150 -28.31 -18.10 -4.30
N VAL A 151 -27.78 -18.12 -5.53
CA VAL A 151 -26.53 -18.83 -5.83
C VAL A 151 -25.33 -17.92 -5.53
N GLN A 152 -24.49 -18.36 -4.61
CA GLN A 152 -23.20 -17.72 -4.33
C GLN A 152 -22.11 -18.40 -5.13
N MET A 153 -21.36 -17.59 -5.89
CA MET A 153 -20.19 -18.05 -6.60
C MET A 153 -18.94 -17.88 -5.74
N PHE A 154 -18.04 -18.82 -5.80
CA PHE A 154 -16.69 -18.69 -5.29
C PHE A 154 -15.90 -17.81 -6.26
N CYS A 155 -15.28 -16.78 -5.73
CA CYS A 155 -14.47 -15.82 -6.48
C CYS A 155 -13.05 -15.82 -5.90
N LYS A 156 -12.06 -15.97 -6.76
CA LYS A 156 -10.64 -15.77 -6.45
C LYS A 156 -10.10 -14.67 -7.36
N TYR A 157 -9.50 -13.65 -6.79
CA TYR A 157 -9.05 -12.50 -7.56
C TYR A 157 -7.73 -11.95 -7.02
N THR A 158 -6.92 -11.48 -7.95
CA THR A 158 -5.66 -10.79 -7.66
C THR A 158 -5.80 -9.35 -8.12
N TYR A 159 -5.54 -8.43 -7.22
CA TYR A 159 -5.68 -6.99 -7.45
C TYR A 159 -4.52 -6.24 -6.83
N VAL A 160 -4.30 -5.02 -7.31
CA VAL A 160 -3.35 -4.08 -6.70
C VAL A 160 -4.13 -2.99 -5.99
N ALA A 161 -3.77 -2.75 -4.74
CA ALA A 161 -4.34 -1.67 -3.94
C ALA A 161 -3.26 -0.94 -3.17
N GLY A 162 -3.47 0.35 -2.91
CA GLY A 162 -2.55 1.20 -2.16
C GLY A 162 -2.01 2.35 -3.00
N PHE A 163 -1.09 3.08 -2.40
CA PHE A 163 -0.39 4.21 -3.01
C PHE A 163 1.02 3.79 -3.44
N VAL A 164 1.48 4.31 -4.56
CA VAL A 164 2.87 4.13 -4.99
C VAL A 164 3.82 4.65 -3.93
N ASN A 165 4.77 3.84 -3.51
CA ASN A 165 5.86 4.24 -2.63
C ASN A 165 7.06 3.31 -2.88
N THR A 166 7.97 3.73 -3.74
CA THR A 166 9.11 2.94 -4.19
C THR A 166 10.35 3.83 -4.36
N LEU A 167 11.49 3.25 -4.68
CA LEU A 167 12.71 4.01 -4.96
C LEU A 167 12.82 4.30 -6.45
N ALA A 168 13.33 5.47 -6.80
CA ALA A 168 13.58 5.88 -8.17
C ALA A 168 15.01 6.40 -8.36
N THR A 169 15.53 6.18 -9.56
CA THR A 169 16.80 6.73 -10.03
C THR A 169 16.58 7.39 -11.38
N GLY A 170 17.10 8.59 -11.55
CA GLY A 170 17.01 9.33 -12.80
C GLY A 170 18.05 10.42 -12.89
N THR A 171 18.47 10.78 -14.08
CA THR A 171 19.45 11.83 -14.35
C THR A 171 18.78 13.10 -14.79
N LEU A 172 19.37 14.24 -14.48
CA LEU A 172 18.96 15.57 -14.96
C LEU A 172 18.66 15.55 -16.47
N GLY A 173 17.51 16.07 -16.88
CA GLY A 173 17.09 16.13 -18.27
C GLY A 173 16.52 14.82 -18.85
N ALA A 174 16.53 13.72 -18.10
CA ALA A 174 15.93 12.47 -18.54
C ALA A 174 14.40 12.58 -18.61
N THR A 175 13.80 11.99 -19.64
CA THR A 175 12.35 11.89 -19.82
C THR A 175 11.78 10.56 -19.28
N GLN A 176 12.58 9.85 -18.51
CA GLN A 176 12.20 8.59 -17.85
C GLN A 176 12.95 8.42 -16.55
N VAL A 177 12.37 7.69 -15.61
CA VAL A 177 12.99 7.24 -14.36
C VAL A 177 12.95 5.73 -14.26
N THR A 178 13.95 5.15 -13.63
CA THR A 178 13.95 3.72 -13.28
C THR A 178 13.48 3.59 -11.83
N VAL A 179 12.46 2.76 -11.60
CA VAL A 179 11.92 2.48 -10.28
C VAL A 179 12.25 1.07 -9.83
N ALA A 180 12.36 0.87 -8.51
CA ALA A 180 12.62 -0.46 -7.94
C ALA A 180 11.42 -1.40 -8.18
N ALA A 181 10.19 -0.89 -8.09
CA ALA A 181 8.97 -1.63 -8.39
C ALA A 181 7.96 -0.72 -9.12
N GLY A 182 7.35 -1.23 -10.19
CA GLY A 182 6.30 -0.54 -10.96
C GLY A 182 4.88 -0.75 -10.41
N THR A 183 4.74 -1.45 -9.28
CA THR A 183 3.44 -1.78 -8.68
C THR A 183 2.64 -0.53 -8.32
N GLY A 184 1.41 -0.47 -8.78
CA GLY A 184 0.50 0.66 -8.50
C GLY A 184 0.72 1.91 -9.35
N ILE A 185 1.76 1.98 -10.19
CA ILE A 185 1.97 3.11 -11.09
C ILE A 185 1.01 2.99 -12.28
N LEU A 186 0.29 4.07 -12.57
CA LEU A 186 -0.61 4.17 -13.72
C LEU A 186 -0.16 5.27 -14.67
N ALA A 187 -0.49 5.12 -15.95
CA ALA A 187 -0.35 6.18 -16.93
C ALA A 187 -1.15 7.42 -16.49
N GLY A 188 -0.55 8.61 -16.61
CA GLY A 188 -1.13 9.87 -16.13
C GLY A 188 -1.02 10.10 -14.63
N ALA A 189 -0.51 9.15 -13.85
CA ALA A 189 -0.32 9.33 -12.42
C ALA A 189 0.68 10.47 -12.12
N VAL A 190 0.39 11.22 -11.08
CA VAL A 190 1.29 12.26 -10.58
C VAL A 190 2.02 11.74 -9.36
N LEU A 191 3.34 11.70 -9.43
CA LEU A 191 4.23 11.21 -8.40
C LEU A 191 5.14 12.35 -7.91
N THR A 192 5.58 12.25 -6.67
CA THR A 192 6.57 13.17 -6.10
C THR A 192 7.84 12.40 -5.79
N ILE A 193 8.97 12.90 -6.28
CA ILE A 193 10.31 12.40 -5.95
C ILE A 193 10.78 13.19 -4.74
N PHE A 194 11.04 12.50 -3.62
CA PHE A 194 11.44 13.10 -2.35
C PHE A 194 12.96 13.04 -2.19
N ASP A 195 13.63 14.16 -2.47
CA ASP A 195 15.10 14.28 -2.42
C ASP A 195 15.53 15.60 -1.76
N GLY A 196 15.01 15.87 -0.59
CA GLY A 196 15.33 17.09 0.15
C GLY A 196 15.06 18.35 -0.68
N ALA A 197 16.08 19.16 -0.89
CA ALA A 197 15.99 20.39 -1.68
C ALA A 197 15.75 20.15 -3.19
N LYS A 198 16.00 18.93 -3.68
CA LYS A 198 15.76 18.51 -5.07
C LYS A 198 14.41 17.82 -5.26
N THR A 199 13.51 17.96 -4.31
CA THR A 199 12.17 17.38 -4.42
C THR A 199 11.45 17.95 -5.61
N GLU A 200 10.96 17.08 -6.51
CA GLU A 200 10.19 17.47 -7.68
C GLU A 200 8.96 16.60 -7.91
N ARG A 201 8.00 17.15 -8.64
CA ARG A 201 6.76 16.49 -9.01
C ARG A 201 6.79 16.10 -10.47
N VAL A 202 6.53 14.84 -10.75
CA VAL A 202 6.57 14.27 -12.09
C VAL A 202 5.22 13.67 -12.47
N THR A 203 4.90 13.69 -13.77
CA THR A 203 3.70 13.04 -14.29
C THR A 203 4.11 11.91 -15.23
N VAL A 204 3.55 10.74 -14.99
CA VAL A 204 3.78 9.54 -15.81
C VAL A 204 3.15 9.73 -17.19
N SER A 205 3.90 9.43 -18.25
CA SER A 205 3.41 9.51 -19.62
C SER A 205 2.27 8.53 -19.90
N SER A 206 1.37 8.86 -20.82
CA SER A 206 0.33 7.97 -21.33
C SER A 206 0.88 6.73 -22.04
N THR A 207 2.15 6.71 -22.41
CA THR A 207 2.84 5.58 -23.04
C THR A 207 3.35 4.54 -22.04
N TYR A 208 3.16 4.78 -20.74
CA TYR A 208 3.61 3.86 -19.70
C TYR A 208 2.87 2.51 -19.78
N THR A 209 3.64 1.43 -19.75
CA THR A 209 3.10 0.07 -19.64
C THR A 209 3.07 -0.34 -18.17
N TYR A 210 1.89 -0.69 -17.67
CA TYR A 210 1.69 -1.09 -16.28
C TYR A 210 2.66 -2.18 -15.82
N GLY A 211 3.23 -2.02 -14.64
CA GLY A 211 4.20 -2.96 -14.05
C GLY A 211 5.65 -2.81 -14.55
N SER A 212 5.91 -1.93 -15.55
CA SER A 212 7.28 -1.66 -16.00
C SER A 212 8.08 -0.92 -14.93
N THR A 213 9.36 -1.29 -14.77
CA THR A 213 10.31 -0.55 -13.92
C THR A 213 10.88 0.69 -14.58
N THR A 214 10.70 0.85 -15.90
CA THR A 214 11.05 2.08 -16.61
C THR A 214 9.79 2.92 -16.80
N VAL A 215 9.76 4.07 -16.17
CA VAL A 215 8.60 4.97 -16.13
C VAL A 215 8.87 6.19 -17.00
N PRO A 216 8.27 6.29 -18.19
CA PRO A 216 8.37 7.49 -19.03
C PRO A 216 7.59 8.65 -18.40
N LEU A 217 8.14 9.83 -18.51
CA LEU A 217 7.59 11.08 -17.96
C LEU A 217 7.08 12.00 -19.07
N THR A 218 6.13 12.86 -18.72
CA THR A 218 5.61 13.87 -19.65
C THR A 218 6.56 15.06 -19.81
N ALA A 219 7.44 15.28 -18.83
CA ALA A 219 8.45 16.34 -18.83
C ALA A 219 9.80 15.79 -18.35
N PRO A 220 10.94 16.38 -18.77
CA PRO A 220 12.26 15.95 -18.29
C PRO A 220 12.45 16.28 -16.82
N LEU A 221 13.30 15.49 -16.13
CA LEU A 221 13.70 15.74 -14.77
C LEU A 221 14.50 17.04 -14.63
N VAL A 222 14.27 17.77 -13.54
CA VAL A 222 14.97 19.02 -13.21
C VAL A 222 16.24 18.75 -12.40
N PHE A 223 16.32 17.58 -11.74
CA PHE A 223 17.46 17.21 -10.88
C PHE A 223 17.94 15.79 -11.16
N ASP A 224 19.16 15.48 -10.66
CA ASP A 224 19.66 14.12 -10.57
C ASP A 224 19.14 13.46 -9.28
N HIS A 225 18.65 12.24 -9.41
CA HIS A 225 18.12 11.44 -8.30
C HIS A 225 18.81 10.07 -8.25
N ALA A 226 19.30 9.69 -7.09
CA ALA A 226 19.99 8.42 -6.87
C ALA A 226 19.31 7.61 -5.77
N ALA A 227 18.47 6.63 -6.18
CA ALA A 227 17.74 5.73 -5.28
C ALA A 227 16.95 6.47 -4.17
N VAL A 228 16.17 7.46 -4.57
CA VAL A 228 15.34 8.26 -3.68
C VAL A 228 13.87 7.85 -3.76
N ALA A 229 13.08 8.16 -2.72
CA ALA A 229 11.68 7.81 -2.69
C ALA A 229 10.90 8.53 -3.79
N ILE A 230 10.12 7.77 -4.59
CA ILE A 230 9.09 8.29 -5.48
C ILE A 230 7.73 7.78 -5.00
N SER A 231 6.76 8.68 -4.83
CA SER A 231 5.52 8.32 -4.16
C SER A 231 4.35 9.23 -4.56
N ASN A 232 3.14 8.68 -4.54
CA ASN A 232 1.89 9.45 -4.48
C ASN A 232 1.17 9.29 -3.14
N LEU A 233 1.89 8.73 -2.15
CA LEU A 233 1.36 8.59 -0.80
C LEU A 233 1.02 9.97 -0.21
N PRO A 234 -0.18 10.17 0.35
CA PRO A 234 -0.54 11.43 0.99
C PRO A 234 0.47 11.86 2.05
N THR A 235 0.85 13.13 2.04
CA THR A 235 1.83 13.69 2.98
C THR A 235 1.43 13.52 4.44
N THR A 236 0.12 13.48 4.72
CA THR A 236 -0.41 13.20 6.07
C THR A 236 0.00 11.83 6.60
N ILE A 237 0.06 10.81 5.74
CA ILE A 237 0.51 9.46 6.11
C ILE A 237 2.01 9.47 6.40
N LYS A 238 2.80 10.11 5.55
CA LYS A 238 4.25 10.27 5.77
C LYS A 238 4.52 11.02 7.07
N GLN A 239 3.81 12.11 7.32
CA GLN A 239 3.95 12.88 8.56
C GLN A 239 3.57 12.07 9.80
N ALA A 240 2.49 11.29 9.73
CA ALA A 240 2.10 10.39 10.82
C ALA A 240 3.17 9.33 11.10
N CYS A 241 3.79 8.76 10.06
CA CYS A 241 4.90 7.81 10.20
C CYS A 241 6.13 8.47 10.85
N ILE A 242 6.46 9.71 10.48
CA ILE A 242 7.54 10.49 11.12
C ILE A 242 7.26 10.69 12.61
N LEU A 243 6.04 11.08 12.98
CA LEU A 243 5.65 11.26 14.38
C LEU A 243 5.72 9.96 15.19
N LEU A 244 5.25 8.85 14.62
CA LEU A 244 5.32 7.53 15.25
C LEU A 244 6.77 7.06 15.42
N THR A 245 7.59 7.22 14.39
CA THR A 245 9.03 6.90 14.45
C THR A 245 9.70 7.74 15.54
N THR A 246 9.40 9.04 15.61
CA THR A 246 9.88 9.96 16.65
C THR A 246 9.49 9.48 18.05
N ALA A 247 8.23 9.10 18.25
CA ALA A 247 7.73 8.58 19.53
C ALA A 247 8.46 7.28 19.92
N PHE A 248 8.65 6.35 18.99
CA PHE A 248 9.36 5.10 19.24
C PHE A 248 10.86 5.30 19.53
N LEU A 249 11.49 6.27 18.90
CA LEU A 249 12.88 6.64 19.23
C LEU A 249 13.01 7.25 20.61
N LYS A 250 12.09 8.12 21.02
CA LYS A 250 12.06 8.72 22.37
C LYS A 250 11.92 7.66 23.46
N THR A 251 11.14 6.63 23.21
CA THR A 251 10.90 5.55 24.18
C THR A 251 11.95 4.45 24.13
N ARG A 252 12.81 4.41 23.12
CA ARG A 252 13.86 3.40 22.89
C ARG A 252 13.37 1.95 23.08
N GLY A 253 12.10 1.71 22.73
CA GLY A 253 11.48 0.39 22.86
C GLY A 253 10.92 0.09 24.25
N ASP A 254 10.94 1.03 25.17
CA ASP A 254 10.21 0.90 26.43
C ASP A 254 8.70 1.03 26.16
N GLY A 255 8.01 -0.11 26.09
CA GLY A 255 6.58 -0.16 25.84
C GLY A 255 5.73 0.55 26.91
N SER A 256 6.27 0.74 28.11
CA SER A 256 5.58 1.46 29.20
C SER A 256 5.49 2.96 28.92
N MET A 257 6.44 3.52 28.19
CA MET A 257 6.47 4.93 27.82
C MET A 257 5.66 5.24 26.55
N THR A 258 5.40 4.25 25.71
CA THR A 258 4.50 4.40 24.55
C THR A 258 3.03 4.34 24.96
N MET A 259 2.73 3.66 26.05
CA MET A 259 1.42 3.61 26.66
C MET A 259 1.40 4.55 27.87
N ASN A 260 0.56 5.56 27.83
CA ASN A 260 0.32 6.40 29.01
C ASN A 260 -0.53 5.58 30.00
N ILE A 261 0.12 4.72 30.79
CA ILE A 261 -0.50 3.99 31.87
C ILE A 261 -0.66 4.99 33.02
N THR A 262 -1.69 5.78 32.96
CA THR A 262 -2.14 6.52 34.13
C THR A 262 -2.71 5.51 35.11
N THR A 263 -1.99 5.21 36.17
CA THR A 263 -2.42 4.41 37.32
C THR A 263 -3.46 5.10 38.18
N ALA A 264 -4.08 6.18 37.73
CA ALA A 264 -5.16 6.85 38.44
C ALA A 264 -6.48 6.07 38.22
N PRO A 265 -7.13 5.59 39.28
CA PRO A 265 -8.40 4.90 39.18
C PRO A 265 -9.52 5.92 39.04
N THR A 266 -9.63 6.56 37.89
CA THR A 266 -10.77 7.40 37.57
C THR A 266 -11.59 6.77 36.48
N SER A 267 -12.82 6.49 36.77
CA SER A 267 -13.83 5.74 36.05
C SER A 267 -14.28 6.30 34.70
N ASN A 268 -13.55 7.24 34.10
CA ASN A 268 -13.88 7.89 32.83
C ASN A 268 -12.72 7.86 31.83
N ILE A 269 -11.85 6.85 31.85
CA ILE A 269 -10.82 6.69 30.84
C ILE A 269 -11.46 6.11 29.59
N THR A 270 -11.86 6.97 28.67
CA THR A 270 -12.13 6.56 27.28
C THR A 270 -10.87 5.92 26.73
N GLY A 271 -11.02 4.82 25.95
CA GLY A 271 -9.91 3.98 25.48
C GLY A 271 -8.77 4.70 24.71
N ASP A 272 -8.92 6.00 24.46
CA ASP A 272 -7.97 6.86 23.73
C ASP A 272 -6.80 7.38 24.58
N MET A 273 -6.81 7.21 25.88
CA MET A 273 -5.72 7.68 26.77
C MET A 273 -4.52 6.70 26.88
N ARG A 274 -4.53 5.62 26.11
CA ARG A 274 -3.47 4.60 26.18
C ARG A 274 -2.15 4.98 25.51
N TYR A 275 -2.17 6.00 24.67
CA TYR A 275 -1.01 6.37 23.84
C TYR A 275 -0.45 7.75 24.25
N SER A 276 0.84 7.97 24.00
CA SER A 276 1.43 9.30 24.11
C SER A 276 0.74 10.30 23.16
N SER A 277 0.88 11.59 23.44
CA SER A 277 0.25 12.64 22.63
C SER A 277 0.70 12.59 21.16
N GLU A 278 1.95 12.26 20.90
CA GLU A 278 2.49 12.13 19.54
C GLU A 278 1.88 10.94 18.79
N ILE A 279 1.77 9.80 19.44
CA ILE A 279 1.15 8.60 18.84
C ILE A 279 -0.32 8.88 18.54
N ARG A 280 -1.05 9.49 19.47
CA ARG A 280 -2.46 9.82 19.29
C ARG A 280 -2.65 10.79 18.13
N LEU A 281 -1.84 11.86 18.05
CA LEU A 281 -1.88 12.79 16.93
C LEU A 281 -1.62 12.09 15.59
N ALA A 282 -0.62 11.21 15.54
CA ALA A 282 -0.31 10.44 14.34
C ALA A 282 -1.48 9.55 13.91
N LEU A 283 -2.12 8.86 14.85
CA LEU A 283 -3.28 7.99 14.56
C LEU A 283 -4.51 8.80 14.11
N ASP A 284 -4.74 9.97 14.71
CA ASP A 284 -5.83 10.87 14.32
C ASP A 284 -5.64 11.36 12.87
N MET A 285 -4.40 11.69 12.47
CA MET A 285 -4.09 12.11 11.09
C MET A 285 -4.43 11.05 10.04
N VAL A 286 -4.31 9.77 10.38
CA VAL A 286 -4.56 8.66 9.45
C VAL A 286 -5.91 8.00 9.66
N GLY A 287 -6.68 8.39 10.65
CA GLY A 287 -7.94 7.77 11.04
C GLY A 287 -8.96 7.64 9.89
N LYS A 288 -8.96 8.59 8.94
CA LYS A 288 -9.81 8.56 7.74
C LYS A 288 -9.54 7.37 6.80
N TYR A 289 -8.36 6.77 6.89
CA TYR A 289 -7.99 5.59 6.09
C TYR A 289 -8.28 4.27 6.82
N ARG A 290 -8.78 4.33 8.07
CA ARG A 290 -9.06 3.14 8.86
C ARG A 290 -10.23 2.35 8.26
N ARG A 291 -10.02 1.06 8.03
CA ARG A 291 -11.12 0.14 7.68
C ARG A 291 -11.77 -0.42 8.95
N VAL A 292 -13.06 -0.21 9.05
CA VAL A 292 -13.89 -0.91 10.04
C VAL A 292 -14.37 -2.19 9.37
N ARG A 293 -13.99 -3.33 9.90
CA ARG A 293 -14.47 -4.66 9.48
C ARG A 293 -15.74 -5.02 10.20
#